data_ce41ad5c27c57d4504ea7c84b3e3326b
#
_entry.id   ce41ad5c27c57d4504ea7c84b3e3326b
#
_cell.length_a   1.000
_cell.length_b   1.000
_cell.length_c   1.000
_cell.angle_alpha   90.00
_cell.angle_beta   90.00
_cell.angle_gamma   90.00
#
_symmetry.space_group_name_H-M   'P 1'
#
loop_
_entity.id
_entity.type
_entity.pdbx_description
1 polymer ?
#
loop_
_entity_poly.entity_id
_entity_poly.type
_entity_poly.pdbx_seq_one_letter_code
_entity_poly.pdbx_strand_id
1 'polypeptide(L)'
;MTRVLLLADLHGQYGKMDAFLALDSDLVIIAGDITQFGPCEDALELLAEIDVPCFAIPGNCDPREILGALEESNAVSLHGSTMTLGRLTLTGIGGSNKTPFGTPYELSEEEIEALVSGATERMEKNVHNILVCHAPPRGTLDRIGEERVGSTALRRHLKRFDLVCCAHIHEAKGIMEEDGVIVVNPGPAAEGNCALITLGDESHDIKVELLTV
;
A
#
# COMPACT_ATOMS: atom_id res chain seq x y z
N MET A 1 3.99 -15.26 -14.62
CA MET A 1 2.98 -14.25 -14.23
C MET A 1 2.76 -14.37 -12.74
N THR A 2 2.64 -13.24 -12.02
CA THR A 2 2.37 -13.18 -10.57
C THR A 2 1.09 -12.39 -10.34
N ARG A 3 0.16 -12.94 -9.55
CA ARG A 3 -1.11 -12.29 -9.20
C ARG A 3 -1.00 -11.72 -7.79
N VAL A 4 -1.25 -10.44 -7.65
CA VAL A 4 -1.17 -9.68 -6.40
C VAL A 4 -2.57 -9.21 -6.01
N LEU A 5 -3.02 -9.58 -4.82
CA LEU A 5 -4.21 -8.98 -4.21
C LEU A 5 -3.79 -7.75 -3.42
N LEU A 6 -4.31 -6.59 -3.80
CA LEU A 6 -4.08 -5.33 -3.10
C LEU A 6 -5.31 -4.96 -2.27
N LEU A 7 -5.11 -4.83 -0.96
CA LEU A 7 -6.09 -4.37 0.02
C LEU A 7 -5.58 -3.09 0.69
N ALA A 8 -6.48 -2.24 1.13
CA ALA A 8 -6.18 -1.03 1.90
C ALA A 8 -7.42 -0.58 2.69
N ASP A 9 -7.22 0.25 3.70
CA ASP A 9 -8.31 0.90 4.42
C ASP A 9 -9.34 -0.11 4.96
N LEU A 10 -8.85 -1.11 5.69
CA LEU A 10 -9.66 -2.12 6.38
C LEU A 10 -10.39 -1.53 7.59
N HIS A 11 -9.73 -0.59 8.29
CA HIS A 11 -10.29 0.12 9.46
C HIS A 11 -10.93 -0.81 10.50
N GLY A 12 -10.29 -1.96 10.79
CA GLY A 12 -10.79 -2.94 11.73
C GLY A 12 -12.03 -3.72 11.26
N GLN A 13 -12.41 -3.62 10.00
CA GLN A 13 -13.56 -4.32 9.41
C GLN A 13 -13.10 -5.52 8.58
N TYR A 14 -12.94 -6.67 9.22
CA TYR A 14 -12.36 -7.87 8.61
C TYR A 14 -13.39 -8.88 8.06
N GLY A 15 -14.68 -8.62 8.23
CA GLY A 15 -15.74 -9.56 7.88
C GLY A 15 -15.85 -9.97 6.40
N LYS A 16 -15.03 -9.36 5.53
CA LYS A 16 -14.96 -9.70 4.10
C LYS A 16 -13.66 -10.43 3.70
N MET A 17 -12.78 -10.73 4.67
CA MET A 17 -11.48 -11.34 4.36
C MET A 17 -11.59 -12.66 3.62
N ASP A 18 -12.51 -13.55 4.03
CA ASP A 18 -12.75 -14.81 3.30
C ASP A 18 -13.06 -14.58 1.81
N ALA A 19 -13.85 -13.55 1.50
CA ALA A 19 -14.20 -13.23 0.11
C ALA A 19 -13.00 -12.67 -0.67
N PHE A 20 -12.14 -11.86 -0.04
CA PHE A 20 -10.90 -11.39 -0.63
C PHE A 20 -9.90 -12.53 -0.87
N LEU A 21 -9.70 -13.39 0.14
CA LEU A 21 -8.76 -14.51 0.06
C LEU A 21 -9.24 -15.62 -0.89
N ALA A 22 -10.54 -15.67 -1.21
CA ALA A 22 -11.07 -16.54 -2.27
C ALA A 22 -10.68 -16.07 -3.68
N LEU A 23 -10.18 -14.83 -3.84
CA LEU A 23 -9.59 -14.36 -5.09
C LEU A 23 -8.20 -14.98 -5.23
N ASP A 24 -8.05 -15.88 -6.20
CA ASP A 24 -6.79 -16.60 -6.48
C ASP A 24 -5.63 -15.59 -6.67
N SER A 25 -4.71 -15.52 -5.71
CA SER A 25 -3.55 -14.64 -5.71
C SER A 25 -2.30 -15.34 -5.19
N ASP A 26 -1.13 -14.98 -5.71
CA ASP A 26 0.16 -15.52 -5.30
C ASP A 26 0.74 -14.81 -4.09
N LEU A 27 0.32 -13.55 -3.86
CA LEU A 27 0.69 -12.75 -2.71
C LEU A 27 -0.35 -11.67 -2.40
N VAL A 28 -0.35 -11.17 -1.17
CA VAL A 28 -1.21 -10.08 -0.68
C VAL A 28 -0.35 -8.87 -0.33
N ILE A 29 -0.85 -7.68 -0.70
CA ILE A 29 -0.31 -6.39 -0.24
C ILE A 29 -1.40 -5.68 0.54
N ILE A 30 -1.09 -5.20 1.75
CA ILE A 30 -1.97 -4.36 2.56
C ILE A 30 -1.35 -2.97 2.66
N ALA A 31 -1.98 -2.01 2.00
CA ALA A 31 -1.47 -0.65 1.88
C ALA A 31 -1.95 0.30 3.00
N GLY A 32 -2.02 -0.21 4.23
CA GLY A 32 -2.26 0.58 5.43
C GLY A 32 -3.72 0.69 5.88
N ASP A 33 -3.92 1.38 7.01
CA ASP A 33 -5.17 1.49 7.75
C ASP A 33 -5.79 0.11 8.00
N ILE A 34 -4.97 -0.78 8.57
CA ILE A 34 -5.37 -2.13 8.97
C ILE A 34 -6.37 -2.03 10.11
N THR A 35 -6.06 -1.18 11.11
CA THR A 35 -6.91 -0.93 12.27
C THR A 35 -7.57 0.46 12.19
N GLN A 36 -8.49 0.72 13.10
CA GLN A 36 -9.06 2.04 13.37
C GLN A 36 -8.63 2.49 14.76
N PHE A 37 -7.42 3.05 14.87
CA PHE A 37 -6.78 3.47 16.13
C PHE A 37 -6.47 2.33 17.11
N GLY A 38 -6.28 1.11 16.60
CA GLY A 38 -6.11 -0.13 17.36
C GLY A 38 -7.43 -0.88 17.61
N PRO A 39 -7.41 -1.98 18.38
CA PRO A 39 -6.22 -2.62 18.93
C PRO A 39 -5.37 -3.34 17.86
N CYS A 40 -4.06 -3.50 18.12
CA CYS A 40 -3.15 -4.18 17.18
C CYS A 40 -3.34 -5.71 17.17
N GLU A 41 -3.88 -6.27 18.24
CA GLU A 41 -4.18 -7.71 18.37
C GLU A 41 -5.15 -8.17 17.26
N ASP A 42 -6.15 -7.36 16.92
CA ASP A 42 -7.10 -7.68 15.85
C ASP A 42 -6.39 -7.79 14.49
N ALA A 43 -5.35 -6.96 14.26
CA ALA A 43 -4.53 -7.06 13.05
C ALA A 43 -3.69 -8.35 13.02
N LEU A 44 -3.17 -8.81 14.17
CA LEU A 44 -2.46 -10.09 14.27
C LEU A 44 -3.37 -11.27 13.92
N GLU A 45 -4.59 -11.28 14.44
CA GLU A 45 -5.58 -12.33 14.14
C GLU A 45 -5.90 -12.35 12.64
N LEU A 46 -6.16 -11.19 12.04
CA LEU A 46 -6.38 -11.06 10.60
C LEU A 46 -5.21 -11.60 9.77
N LEU A 47 -3.98 -11.17 10.09
CA LEU A 47 -2.80 -11.53 9.32
C LEU A 47 -2.48 -13.02 9.41
N ALA A 48 -2.91 -13.69 10.48
CA ALA A 48 -2.77 -15.14 10.65
C ALA A 48 -3.69 -15.95 9.71
N GLU A 49 -4.74 -15.35 9.16
CA GLU A 49 -5.65 -15.99 8.20
C GLU A 49 -5.08 -16.01 6.75
N ILE A 50 -3.99 -15.27 6.50
CA ILE A 50 -3.42 -15.15 5.16
C ILE A 50 -2.35 -16.23 4.95
N ASP A 51 -2.66 -17.22 4.13
CA ASP A 51 -1.78 -18.38 3.86
C ASP A 51 -0.72 -18.14 2.77
N VAL A 52 -0.81 -17.03 2.03
CA VAL A 52 0.17 -16.66 1.00
C VAL A 52 1.11 -15.56 1.51
N PRO A 53 2.29 -15.33 0.88
CA PRO A 53 3.15 -14.21 1.26
C PRO A 53 2.37 -12.90 1.36
N CYS A 54 2.43 -12.26 2.53
CA CYS A 54 1.75 -11.00 2.80
C CYS A 54 2.78 -9.92 3.11
N PHE A 55 2.61 -8.76 2.47
CA PHE A 55 3.43 -7.57 2.68
C PHE A 55 2.53 -6.43 3.14
N ALA A 56 2.90 -5.78 4.23
CA ALA A 56 2.06 -4.73 4.81
C ALA A 56 2.85 -3.48 5.20
N ILE A 57 2.16 -2.36 5.16
CA ILE A 57 2.61 -1.09 5.73
C ILE A 57 1.51 -0.54 6.66
N PRO A 58 1.84 0.30 7.66
CA PRO A 58 0.83 1.02 8.41
C PRO A 58 0.17 2.11 7.56
N GLY A 59 -1.09 2.43 7.85
CA GLY A 59 -1.75 3.65 7.41
C GLY A 59 -1.69 4.74 8.48
N ASN A 60 -2.36 5.88 8.26
CA ASN A 60 -2.36 6.98 9.22
C ASN A 60 -3.27 6.72 10.44
N CYS A 61 -4.29 5.90 10.30
CA CYS A 61 -5.17 5.51 11.42
C CYS A 61 -4.58 4.37 12.26
N ASP A 62 -3.54 3.69 11.79
CA ASP A 62 -2.88 2.68 12.60
C ASP A 62 -2.06 3.33 13.73
N PRO A 63 -2.09 2.80 14.95
CA PRO A 63 -1.19 3.26 16.00
C PRO A 63 0.25 2.87 15.67
N ARG A 64 1.24 3.58 16.22
CA ARG A 64 2.67 3.31 15.91
C ARG A 64 3.11 1.92 16.36
N GLU A 65 2.46 1.37 17.37
CA GLU A 65 2.67 0.02 17.90
C GLU A 65 2.34 -1.08 16.88
N ILE A 66 1.60 -0.76 15.79
CA ILE A 66 1.31 -1.70 14.71
C ILE A 66 2.55 -2.30 14.07
N LEU A 67 3.68 -1.56 14.06
CA LEU A 67 4.94 -2.09 13.53
C LEU A 67 5.41 -3.32 14.32
N GLY A 68 5.29 -3.29 15.65
CA GLY A 68 5.58 -4.47 16.48
C GLY A 68 4.65 -5.64 16.18
N ALA A 69 3.36 -5.38 15.99
CA ALA A 69 2.40 -6.41 15.61
C ALA A 69 2.73 -7.01 14.23
N LEU A 70 3.13 -6.19 13.25
CA LEU A 70 3.57 -6.68 11.94
C LEU A 70 4.82 -7.57 12.06
N GLU A 71 5.78 -7.22 12.92
CA GLU A 71 6.99 -8.03 13.16
C GLU A 71 6.68 -9.38 13.85
N GLU A 72 5.63 -9.45 14.67
CA GLU A 72 5.17 -10.66 15.33
C GLU A 72 4.24 -11.53 14.46
N SER A 73 3.73 -10.97 13.36
CA SER A 73 2.79 -11.64 12.45
C SER A 73 3.48 -12.48 11.36
N ASN A 74 2.67 -13.14 10.53
CA ASN A 74 3.12 -13.80 9.31
C ASN A 74 3.40 -12.82 8.16
N ALA A 75 3.00 -11.54 8.29
CA ALA A 75 3.24 -10.54 7.27
C ALA A 75 4.66 -9.95 7.36
N VAL A 76 5.19 -9.54 6.22
CA VAL A 76 6.45 -8.80 6.14
C VAL A 76 6.15 -7.31 6.19
N SER A 77 6.65 -6.62 7.22
CA SER A 77 6.59 -5.15 7.26
C SER A 77 7.51 -4.54 6.22
N LEU A 78 6.95 -3.73 5.33
CA LEU A 78 7.71 -3.00 4.31
C LEU A 78 8.04 -1.56 4.74
N HIS A 79 7.49 -1.06 5.85
CA HIS A 79 7.64 0.35 6.21
C HIS A 79 9.11 0.80 6.32
N GLY A 80 9.49 1.79 5.51
CA GLY A 80 10.86 2.32 5.44
C GLY A 80 11.89 1.35 4.86
N SER A 81 11.46 0.30 4.14
CA SER A 81 12.35 -0.74 3.61
C SER A 81 12.04 -1.10 2.15
N THR A 82 13.02 -1.77 1.53
CA THR A 82 12.88 -2.37 0.21
C THR A 82 13.24 -3.84 0.28
N MET A 83 12.40 -4.68 -0.34
CA MET A 83 12.61 -6.13 -0.42
C MET A 83 12.49 -6.63 -1.85
N THR A 84 13.31 -7.60 -2.20
CA THR A 84 13.26 -8.27 -3.50
C THR A 84 12.69 -9.68 -3.33
N LEU A 85 11.66 -10.00 -4.13
CA LEU A 85 11.06 -11.32 -4.21
C LEU A 85 11.03 -11.76 -5.69
N GLY A 86 11.98 -12.59 -6.09
CA GLY A 86 12.11 -13.01 -7.48
C GLY A 86 12.26 -11.84 -8.44
N ARG A 87 11.23 -11.59 -9.25
CA ARG A 87 11.20 -10.51 -10.26
C ARG A 87 10.57 -9.20 -9.76
N LEU A 88 10.16 -9.17 -8.49
CA LEU A 88 9.53 -8.02 -7.85
C LEU A 88 10.51 -7.34 -6.90
N THR A 89 10.54 -6.03 -6.91
CA THR A 89 11.13 -5.21 -5.87
C THR A 89 10.02 -4.36 -5.25
N LEU A 90 9.76 -4.57 -3.96
CA LEU A 90 8.72 -3.90 -3.20
C LEU A 90 9.37 -2.89 -2.25
N THR A 91 8.98 -1.64 -2.33
CA THR A 91 9.39 -0.58 -1.38
C THR A 91 8.16 -0.08 -0.65
N GLY A 92 8.20 0.00 0.68
CA GLY A 92 7.04 0.38 1.48
C GLY A 92 7.22 1.67 2.28
N ILE A 93 6.25 2.58 2.21
CA ILE A 93 6.21 3.82 2.99
C ILE A 93 4.81 3.96 3.61
N GLY A 94 4.71 3.63 4.88
CA GLY A 94 3.46 3.72 5.64
C GLY A 94 3.23 5.08 6.29
N GLY A 95 2.03 5.25 6.87
CA GLY A 95 1.55 6.51 7.39
C GLY A 95 1.14 7.49 6.28
N SER A 96 0.73 8.69 6.66
CA SER A 96 0.41 9.74 5.70
C SER A 96 1.20 11.03 5.98
N ASN A 97 1.24 11.93 5.00
CA ASN A 97 1.59 13.32 5.27
C ASN A 97 0.53 13.97 6.19
N LYS A 98 0.86 15.12 6.77
CA LYS A 98 0.00 15.80 7.73
C LYS A 98 -1.41 16.04 7.20
N THR A 99 -2.40 15.66 7.99
CA THR A 99 -3.82 15.90 7.74
C THR A 99 -4.39 16.88 8.77
N PRO A 100 -5.56 17.49 8.54
CA PRO A 100 -6.21 18.31 9.56
C PRO A 100 -6.77 17.51 10.75
N PHE A 101 -6.72 16.18 10.71
CA PHE A 101 -7.33 15.29 11.70
C PHE A 101 -6.40 14.89 12.83
N GLY A 102 -5.06 14.99 12.65
CA GLY A 102 -4.07 14.62 13.67
C GLY A 102 -4.12 13.13 14.02
N THR A 103 -4.14 12.27 13.02
CA THR A 103 -4.18 10.82 13.18
C THR A 103 -2.86 10.26 13.71
N PRO A 104 -2.83 9.03 14.30
CA PRO A 104 -1.67 8.53 15.04
C PRO A 104 -0.38 8.43 14.23
N TYR A 105 -0.47 8.06 12.94
CA TYR A 105 0.70 7.81 12.11
C TYR A 105 0.86 8.84 10.98
N GLU A 106 0.91 10.12 11.35
CA GLU A 106 1.23 11.20 10.43
C GLU A 106 2.71 11.56 10.48
N LEU A 107 3.29 11.82 9.31
CA LEU A 107 4.69 12.16 9.09
C LEU A 107 4.79 13.55 8.43
N SER A 108 5.89 14.23 8.63
CA SER A 108 6.23 15.41 7.82
C SER A 108 6.74 14.98 6.44
N GLU A 109 6.73 15.89 5.47
CA GLU A 109 7.29 15.60 4.14
C GLU A 109 8.79 15.28 4.18
N GLU A 110 9.51 15.87 5.15
CA GLU A 110 10.93 15.59 5.39
C GLU A 110 11.13 14.17 5.95
N GLU A 111 10.27 13.70 6.85
CA GLU A 111 10.30 12.33 7.35
C GLU A 111 9.97 11.33 6.24
N ILE A 112 8.97 11.60 5.41
CA ILE A 112 8.63 10.75 4.25
C ILE A 112 9.80 10.72 3.26
N GLU A 113 10.42 11.87 2.96
CA GLU A 113 11.59 11.95 2.08
C GLU A 113 12.75 11.11 2.61
N ALA A 114 13.04 11.20 3.92
CA ALA A 114 14.10 10.42 4.54
C ALA A 114 13.83 8.91 4.45
N LEU A 115 12.58 8.48 4.70
CA LEU A 115 12.16 7.08 4.60
C LEU A 115 12.30 6.55 3.16
N VAL A 116 11.73 7.24 2.16
CA VAL A 116 11.77 6.75 0.78
C VAL A 116 13.19 6.80 0.21
N SER A 117 13.97 7.83 0.53
CA SER A 117 15.37 7.93 0.11
C SER A 117 16.21 6.80 0.72
N GLY A 118 16.08 6.55 2.04
CA GLY A 118 16.77 5.47 2.72
C GLY A 118 16.38 4.10 2.21
N ALA A 119 15.08 3.84 2.04
CA ALA A 119 14.59 2.58 1.50
C ALA A 119 15.08 2.31 0.07
N THR A 120 15.22 3.36 -0.76
CA THR A 120 15.63 3.22 -2.17
C THR A 120 17.12 3.42 -2.42
N GLU A 121 17.93 3.73 -1.40
CA GLU A 121 19.38 4.00 -1.56
C GLU A 121 20.11 2.85 -2.25
N ARG A 122 19.77 1.61 -1.91
CA ARG A 122 20.37 0.39 -2.45
C ARG A 122 19.43 -0.41 -3.31
N MET A 123 18.34 0.21 -3.76
CA MET A 123 17.38 -0.45 -4.62
C MET A 123 17.98 -0.73 -5.98
N GLU A 124 18.12 -2.01 -6.31
CA GLU A 124 18.46 -2.46 -7.65
C GLU A 124 17.18 -2.56 -8.50
N LYS A 125 17.26 -2.10 -9.77
CA LYS A 125 16.14 -2.25 -10.69
C LYS A 125 15.88 -3.72 -10.97
N ASN A 126 14.61 -4.09 -10.86
CA ASN A 126 14.09 -5.41 -11.19
C ASN A 126 13.08 -5.29 -12.34
N VAL A 127 12.44 -6.39 -12.71
CA VAL A 127 11.40 -6.39 -13.76
C VAL A 127 10.23 -5.52 -13.34
N HIS A 128 9.72 -5.68 -12.12
CA HIS A 128 8.67 -4.84 -11.57
C HIS A 128 9.14 -4.18 -10.27
N ASN A 129 9.22 -2.86 -10.29
CA ASN A 129 9.58 -2.04 -9.14
C ASN A 129 8.31 -1.38 -8.61
N ILE A 130 7.88 -1.77 -7.42
CA ILE A 130 6.58 -1.42 -6.86
C ILE A 130 6.77 -0.57 -5.61
N LEU A 131 6.15 0.60 -5.58
CA LEU A 131 5.99 1.38 -4.36
C LEU A 131 4.64 1.02 -3.72
N VAL A 132 4.69 0.62 -2.47
CA VAL A 132 3.51 0.47 -1.60
C VAL A 132 3.52 1.66 -0.64
N CYS A 133 2.58 2.56 -0.77
CA CYS A 133 2.49 3.72 0.11
C CYS A 133 1.03 3.93 0.55
N HIS A 134 0.83 4.35 1.80
CA HIS A 134 -0.54 4.63 2.22
C HIS A 134 -1.02 5.94 1.60
N ALA A 135 -0.35 7.06 1.90
CA ALA A 135 -0.66 8.32 1.23
C ALA A 135 -0.27 8.27 -0.26
N PRO A 136 -1.12 8.77 -1.17
CA PRO A 136 -0.79 8.83 -2.59
C PRO A 136 0.30 9.88 -2.88
N PRO A 137 1.12 9.69 -3.92
CA PRO A 137 1.99 10.75 -4.43
C PRO A 137 1.17 11.94 -4.93
N ARG A 138 1.61 13.18 -4.62
CA ARG A 138 0.89 14.37 -5.03
C ARG A 138 0.72 14.46 -6.55
N GLY A 139 -0.48 14.78 -6.99
CA GLY A 139 -0.82 14.89 -8.41
C GLY A 139 -1.31 13.61 -9.04
N THR A 140 -1.45 12.54 -8.27
CA THR A 140 -1.99 11.25 -8.72
C THR A 140 -3.43 11.04 -8.22
N LEU A 141 -3.72 9.91 -7.57
CA LEU A 141 -5.01 9.59 -6.95
C LEU A 141 -5.14 10.25 -5.56
N ASP A 142 -5.05 11.59 -5.50
CA ASP A 142 -4.90 12.38 -4.28
C ASP A 142 -5.89 13.55 -4.17
N ARG A 143 -7.01 13.52 -4.90
CA ARG A 143 -7.98 14.62 -4.89
C ARG A 143 -9.06 14.42 -3.85
N ILE A 144 -9.32 15.50 -3.06
CA ILE A 144 -10.50 15.67 -2.24
C ILE A 144 -11.17 16.96 -2.73
N GLY A 145 -12.30 16.85 -3.42
CA GLY A 145 -12.91 17.98 -4.12
C GLY A 145 -11.94 18.60 -5.15
N GLU A 146 -11.61 19.88 -4.99
CA GLU A 146 -10.66 20.57 -5.87
C GLU A 146 -9.22 20.54 -5.38
N GLU A 147 -8.98 20.06 -4.16
CA GLU A 147 -7.65 20.08 -3.54
C GLU A 147 -6.86 18.81 -3.83
N ARG A 148 -5.52 18.98 -3.89
CA ARG A 148 -4.53 17.92 -3.97
C ARG A 148 -3.88 17.74 -2.61
N VAL A 149 -4.03 16.57 -2.00
CA VAL A 149 -3.60 16.32 -0.62
C VAL A 149 -2.48 15.29 -0.48
N GLY A 150 -2.02 14.73 -1.60
CA GLY A 150 -0.96 13.72 -1.61
C GLY A 150 0.42 14.26 -1.24
N SER A 151 1.35 13.35 -0.94
CA SER A 151 2.72 13.64 -0.52
C SER A 151 3.58 14.16 -1.67
N THR A 152 4.25 15.29 -1.42
CA THR A 152 5.24 15.88 -2.35
C THR A 152 6.56 15.11 -2.35
N ALA A 153 6.91 14.51 -1.23
CA ALA A 153 8.09 13.64 -1.12
C ALA A 153 7.94 12.40 -1.99
N LEU A 154 6.83 11.67 -1.86
CA LEU A 154 6.55 10.51 -2.71
C LEU A 154 6.52 10.87 -4.20
N ARG A 155 5.96 12.04 -4.55
CA ARG A 155 5.93 12.50 -5.95
C ARG A 155 7.32 12.62 -6.58
N ARG A 156 8.32 13.09 -5.82
CA ARG A 156 9.71 13.24 -6.32
C ARG A 156 10.34 11.90 -6.70
N HIS A 157 9.92 10.82 -6.07
CA HIS A 157 10.45 9.47 -6.31
C HIS A 157 9.63 8.63 -7.30
N LEU A 158 8.48 9.13 -7.78
CA LEU A 158 7.52 8.39 -8.60
C LEU A 158 8.18 7.60 -9.73
N LYS A 159 9.05 8.24 -10.52
CA LYS A 159 9.71 7.66 -11.71
C LYS A 159 10.72 6.54 -11.41
N ARG A 160 10.94 6.20 -10.14
CA ARG A 160 11.78 5.05 -9.77
C ARG A 160 11.01 3.73 -9.89
N PHE A 161 9.69 3.78 -9.96
CA PHE A 161 8.78 2.65 -9.88
C PHE A 161 8.04 2.46 -11.20
N ASP A 162 7.55 1.24 -11.42
CA ASP A 162 6.69 0.87 -12.55
C ASP A 162 5.22 0.88 -12.13
N LEU A 163 4.97 0.59 -10.84
CA LEU A 163 3.66 0.53 -10.22
C LEU A 163 3.70 1.20 -8.84
N VAL A 164 2.65 1.95 -8.51
CA VAL A 164 2.39 2.49 -7.18
C VAL A 164 1.06 1.97 -6.67
N CYS A 165 1.07 1.28 -5.54
CA CYS A 165 -0.10 0.87 -4.78
C CYS A 165 -0.30 1.89 -3.65
N CYS A 166 -1.33 2.72 -3.73
CA CYS A 166 -1.65 3.72 -2.72
C CYS A 166 -3.09 3.55 -2.19
N ALA A 167 -3.45 4.34 -1.18
CA ALA A 167 -4.69 4.23 -0.42
C ALA A 167 -5.15 5.60 0.13
N HIS A 168 -5.71 5.65 1.35
CA HIS A 168 -5.96 6.85 2.15
C HIS A 168 -7.08 7.75 1.62
N ILE A 169 -7.09 8.09 0.35
CA ILE A 169 -8.12 8.96 -0.24
C ILE A 169 -9.21 8.07 -0.86
N HIS A 170 -10.21 7.75 -0.07
CA HIS A 170 -11.27 6.78 -0.44
C HIS A 170 -12.01 7.21 -1.71
N GLU A 171 -12.28 8.51 -1.86
CA GLU A 171 -12.96 9.07 -3.04
C GLU A 171 -12.13 8.99 -4.32
N ALA A 172 -10.82 8.79 -4.18
CA ALA A 172 -9.90 8.67 -5.31
C ALA A 172 -9.64 7.22 -5.73
N LYS A 173 -10.50 6.26 -5.32
CA LYS A 173 -10.46 4.88 -5.85
C LYS A 173 -10.35 4.91 -7.37
N GLY A 174 -9.33 4.24 -7.91
CA GLY A 174 -9.11 4.27 -9.35
C GLY A 174 -7.76 3.72 -9.79
N ILE A 175 -7.55 3.80 -11.09
CA ILE A 175 -6.29 3.49 -11.76
C ILE A 175 -5.96 4.69 -12.63
N MET A 176 -4.72 5.14 -12.61
CA MET A 176 -4.22 6.16 -13.52
C MET A 176 -2.80 5.85 -13.95
N GLU A 177 -2.40 6.41 -15.09
CA GLU A 177 -1.01 6.42 -15.51
C GLU A 177 -0.48 7.86 -15.42
N GLU A 178 0.67 8.01 -14.79
CA GLU A 178 1.34 9.30 -14.62
C GLU A 178 2.84 9.14 -14.83
N ASP A 179 3.40 9.87 -15.78
CA ASP A 179 4.83 9.80 -16.14
C ASP A 179 5.32 8.38 -16.53
N GLY A 180 4.45 7.54 -17.09
CA GLY A 180 4.73 6.14 -17.44
C GLY A 180 4.67 5.18 -16.24
N VAL A 181 4.15 5.61 -15.10
CA VAL A 181 3.95 4.81 -13.88
C VAL A 181 2.47 4.55 -13.69
N ILE A 182 2.09 3.30 -13.46
CA ILE A 182 0.72 2.93 -13.10
C ILE A 182 0.52 3.21 -11.60
N VAL A 183 -0.52 3.97 -11.25
CA VAL A 183 -0.91 4.26 -9.87
C VAL A 183 -2.28 3.66 -9.62
N VAL A 184 -2.40 2.92 -8.52
CA VAL A 184 -3.62 2.21 -8.14
C VAL A 184 -4.02 2.58 -6.72
N ASN A 185 -5.27 2.98 -6.56
CA ASN A 185 -5.95 3.05 -5.28
C ASN A 185 -7.14 2.07 -5.33
N PRO A 186 -7.12 0.96 -4.59
CA PRO A 186 -8.19 -0.05 -4.64
C PRO A 186 -9.51 0.45 -4.06
N GLY A 187 -9.48 1.54 -3.29
CA GLY A 187 -10.55 1.96 -2.41
C GLY A 187 -10.63 1.15 -1.11
N PRO A 188 -11.50 1.55 -0.16
CA PRO A 188 -11.55 0.94 1.17
C PRO A 188 -12.01 -0.52 1.14
N ALA A 189 -11.17 -1.41 1.67
CA ALA A 189 -11.51 -2.82 1.84
C ALA A 189 -12.65 -3.03 2.85
N ALA A 190 -12.81 -2.11 3.79
CA ALA A 190 -13.98 -2.05 4.67
C ALA A 190 -15.31 -2.08 3.90
N GLU A 191 -15.36 -1.48 2.70
CA GLU A 191 -16.52 -1.48 1.81
C GLU A 191 -16.56 -2.68 0.85
N GLY A 192 -15.55 -3.55 0.88
CA GLY A 192 -15.42 -4.70 0.00
C GLY A 192 -14.58 -4.44 -1.25
N ASN A 193 -13.89 -3.31 -1.32
CA ASN A 193 -13.08 -2.95 -2.46
C ASN A 193 -11.68 -3.58 -2.39
N CYS A 194 -11.15 -3.98 -3.55
CA CYS A 194 -9.78 -4.46 -3.69
C CYS A 194 -9.27 -4.24 -5.13
N ALA A 195 -8.01 -4.49 -5.37
CA ALA A 195 -7.49 -4.61 -6.71
C ALA A 195 -6.78 -5.96 -6.89
N LEU A 196 -6.97 -6.57 -8.06
CA LEU A 196 -6.20 -7.72 -8.49
C LEU A 196 -5.23 -7.27 -9.58
N ILE A 197 -3.93 -7.43 -9.31
CA ILE A 197 -2.85 -6.98 -10.20
C ILE A 197 -2.16 -8.21 -10.77
N THR A 198 -2.06 -8.30 -12.09
CA THR A 198 -1.32 -9.34 -12.78
C THR A 198 -0.02 -8.75 -13.33
N LEU A 199 1.09 -9.30 -12.90
CA LEU A 199 2.45 -8.93 -13.31
C LEU A 199 3.00 -9.99 -14.26
N GLY A 200 3.31 -9.60 -15.47
CA GLY A 200 3.80 -10.49 -16.50
C GLY A 200 5.32 -10.61 -16.55
N ASP A 201 5.85 -10.92 -17.74
CA ASP A 201 7.27 -11.19 -17.89
C ASP A 201 8.12 -9.95 -18.18
N GLU A 202 7.51 -8.87 -18.62
CA GLU A 202 8.16 -7.60 -18.93
C GLU A 202 7.69 -6.49 -17.97
N SER A 203 8.50 -5.46 -17.76
CA SER A 203 8.19 -4.38 -16.81
C SER A 203 6.89 -3.61 -17.11
N HIS A 204 6.50 -3.54 -18.38
CA HIS A 204 5.26 -2.90 -18.82
C HIS A 204 4.06 -3.85 -18.86
N ASP A 205 4.25 -5.13 -18.59
CA ASP A 205 3.18 -6.13 -18.58
C ASP A 205 2.50 -6.15 -17.19
N ILE A 206 1.79 -5.07 -16.91
CA ILE A 206 1.05 -4.86 -15.66
C ILE A 206 -0.42 -4.64 -16.00
N LYS A 207 -1.27 -5.54 -15.53
CA LYS A 207 -2.72 -5.43 -15.65
C LYS A 207 -3.34 -5.26 -14.27
N VAL A 208 -4.25 -4.31 -14.13
CA VAL A 208 -4.95 -4.02 -12.87
C VAL A 208 -6.45 -4.10 -13.08
N GLU A 209 -7.12 -4.80 -12.18
CA GLU A 209 -8.57 -4.92 -12.13
C GLU A 209 -9.06 -4.48 -10.75
N LEU A 210 -9.94 -3.46 -10.71
CA LEU A 210 -10.62 -3.07 -9.48
C LEU A 210 -11.86 -3.95 -9.30
N LEU A 211 -11.99 -4.53 -8.11
CA LEU A 211 -13.05 -5.47 -7.78
C LEU A 211 -13.82 -4.99 -6.53
N THR A 212 -15.00 -5.53 -6.33
CA THR A 212 -15.78 -5.38 -5.09
C THR A 212 -16.39 -6.73 -4.76
N VAL A 213 -16.19 -7.22 -3.52
CA VAL A 213 -16.71 -8.48 -2.97
C VAL A 213 -17.86 -8.25 -2.01
#